data_5a8f0fdcb691a3bb318d30063133f00a
#
_entry.id   5a8f0fdcb691a3bb318d30063133f00a
#
_cell.length_a   1.000
_cell.length_b   1.000
_cell.length_c   1.000
_cell.angle_alpha   90.00
_cell.angle_beta   90.00
_cell.angle_gamma   90.00
#
_symmetry.space_group_name_H-M   'P 1'
#
loop_
_entity.id
_entity.type
_entity.pdbx_description
1 polymer ?
#
loop_
_entity_poly.entity_id
_entity_poly.type
_entity_poly.pdbx_seq_one_letter_code
_entity_poly.pdbx_strand_id
1 'polypeptide(L)'
;MRKYIFDIQASWRALSGEFKKHYYVAGIHEVGFAPEDAEREVSELIAEVNAYKGPDVLKAGAYFHARFEHIHPFADGNGRVGRTLLNYYLMTRDHPPLIVHEEEKREYYGALQKYDEDEELEPFCEFLKNAVEKTWARAAATEEGEKKERKRLKDFTEQG
;
A
#
# COMPACT_ATOMS: atom_id res chain seq x y z
N MET A 1 19.27 18.85 3.04
CA MET A 1 18.16 17.90 3.19
C MET A 1 17.32 17.93 1.90
N ARG A 2 17.53 17.00 0.96
CA ARG A 2 16.73 16.95 -0.26
C ARG A 2 15.34 16.47 0.12
N LYS A 3 14.34 17.33 -0.08
CA LYS A 3 12.94 16.99 0.04
C LYS A 3 12.65 15.97 -1.08
N TYR A 4 12.56 14.70 -0.74
CA TYR A 4 12.00 13.71 -1.66
C TYR A 4 10.53 14.07 -1.82
N ILE A 5 10.24 14.79 -2.90
CA ILE A 5 8.87 14.99 -3.33
C ILE A 5 8.42 13.61 -3.81
N PHE A 6 7.41 13.08 -3.14
CA PHE A 6 6.76 11.86 -3.54
C PHE A 6 6.10 12.09 -4.90
N ASP A 7 6.81 11.75 -5.97
CA ASP A 7 6.23 11.80 -7.30
C ASP A 7 5.48 10.49 -7.58
N ILE A 8 4.29 10.39 -6.96
CA ILE A 8 3.38 9.29 -7.20
C ILE A 8 3.06 9.17 -8.69
N GLN A 9 2.93 10.30 -9.42
CA GLN A 9 2.59 10.27 -10.84
C GLN A 9 3.62 9.52 -11.69
N ALA A 10 4.90 9.66 -11.39
CA ALA A 10 5.93 8.87 -12.08
C ALA A 10 5.91 7.41 -11.66
N SER A 11 5.65 7.14 -10.36
CA SER A 11 5.73 5.79 -9.81
C SER A 11 4.61 4.88 -10.30
N TRP A 12 3.35 5.33 -10.31
CA TRP A 12 2.25 4.47 -10.73
C TRP A 12 2.24 4.21 -12.24
N ARG A 13 2.66 5.17 -13.09
CA ARG A 13 2.83 4.95 -14.53
C ARG A 13 3.86 3.85 -14.82
N ALA A 14 4.91 3.78 -14.02
CA ALA A 14 5.92 2.74 -14.16
C ALA A 14 5.45 1.35 -13.71
N LEU A 15 4.49 1.29 -12.76
CA LEU A 15 4.04 0.03 -12.16
C LEU A 15 2.88 -0.64 -12.89
N SER A 16 2.00 0.12 -13.55
CA SER A 16 0.73 -0.40 -14.09
C SER A 16 0.55 -0.28 -15.60
N GLY A 17 1.26 0.63 -16.25
CA GLY A 17 1.13 0.91 -17.68
C GLY A 17 -0.03 1.85 -18.01
N GLU A 18 -1.26 1.37 -18.16
CA GLU A 18 -2.40 2.16 -18.61
C GLU A 18 -3.60 2.06 -17.66
N PHE A 19 -4.38 3.14 -17.58
CA PHE A 19 -5.70 3.11 -16.94
C PHE A 19 -6.65 2.15 -17.67
N LYS A 20 -7.64 1.64 -16.92
CA LYS A 20 -8.69 0.80 -17.51
C LYS A 20 -9.44 1.56 -18.61
N LYS A 21 -9.77 0.85 -19.68
CA LYS A 21 -10.51 1.39 -20.84
C LYS A 21 -11.97 0.95 -20.85
N HIS A 22 -12.33 0.01 -19.98
CA HIS A 22 -13.65 -0.57 -19.86
C HIS A 22 -14.04 -0.66 -18.39
N TYR A 23 -15.34 -0.71 -18.13
CA TYR A 23 -15.86 -1.01 -16.80
C TYR A 23 -15.37 -2.36 -16.34
N TYR A 24 -14.97 -2.42 -15.07
CA TYR A 24 -14.65 -3.68 -14.42
C TYR A 24 -15.93 -4.21 -13.76
N VAL A 25 -16.25 -5.47 -14.01
CA VAL A 25 -17.46 -6.12 -13.49
C VAL A 25 -17.05 -7.30 -12.61
N ALA A 26 -17.44 -7.27 -11.34
CA ALA A 26 -17.33 -8.40 -10.43
C ALA A 26 -18.73 -9.02 -10.20
N GLY A 27 -18.98 -10.17 -10.81
CA GLY A 27 -20.31 -10.77 -10.82
C GLY A 27 -21.30 -9.94 -11.65
N ILE A 28 -22.25 -9.29 -11.00
CA ILE A 28 -23.27 -8.43 -11.64
C ILE A 28 -23.08 -6.94 -11.31
N HIS A 29 -22.03 -6.58 -10.56
CA HIS A 29 -21.79 -5.22 -10.10
C HIS A 29 -20.59 -4.61 -10.82
N GLU A 30 -20.72 -3.36 -11.21
CA GLU A 30 -19.59 -2.53 -11.66
C GLU A 30 -18.73 -2.17 -10.44
N VAL A 31 -17.40 -2.29 -10.59
CA VAL A 31 -16.44 -2.01 -9.53
C VAL A 31 -15.61 -0.79 -9.90
N GLY A 32 -15.52 0.13 -8.96
CA GLY A 32 -14.74 1.34 -9.11
C GLY A 32 -15.42 2.42 -9.97
N PHE A 33 -14.67 3.45 -10.25
CA PHE A 33 -15.14 4.59 -11.04
C PHE A 33 -15.23 4.27 -12.53
N ALA A 34 -15.95 5.11 -13.28
CA ALA A 34 -15.97 5.03 -14.73
C ALA A 34 -14.55 5.15 -15.33
N PRO A 35 -14.24 4.45 -16.43
CA PRO A 35 -12.91 4.51 -17.05
C PRO A 35 -12.43 5.92 -17.37
N GLU A 36 -13.34 6.78 -17.85
CA GLU A 36 -13.08 8.18 -18.18
C GLU A 36 -12.73 9.06 -16.98
N ASP A 37 -13.17 8.68 -15.78
CA ASP A 37 -12.93 9.42 -14.54
C ASP A 37 -11.71 8.92 -13.78
N ALA A 38 -11.26 7.69 -14.01
CA ALA A 38 -10.25 7.01 -13.22
C ALA A 38 -8.93 7.81 -13.12
N GLU A 39 -8.45 8.39 -14.21
CA GLU A 39 -7.21 9.19 -14.21
C GLU A 39 -7.37 10.48 -13.39
N ARG A 40 -8.49 11.15 -13.53
CA ARG A 40 -8.79 12.37 -12.78
C ARG A 40 -8.86 12.09 -11.28
N GLU A 41 -9.63 11.08 -10.88
CA GLU A 41 -9.82 10.70 -9.48
C GLU A 41 -8.49 10.30 -8.81
N VAL A 42 -7.64 9.53 -9.49
CA VAL A 42 -6.30 9.19 -8.98
C VAL A 42 -5.43 10.43 -8.86
N SER A 43 -5.48 11.35 -9.82
CA SER A 43 -4.69 12.58 -9.79
C SER A 43 -5.10 13.49 -8.63
N GLU A 44 -6.40 13.62 -8.37
CA GLU A 44 -6.95 14.39 -7.25
C GLU A 44 -6.57 13.75 -5.91
N LEU A 45 -6.71 12.43 -5.77
CA LEU A 45 -6.29 11.69 -4.58
C LEU A 45 -4.80 11.91 -4.25
N ILE A 46 -3.96 11.85 -5.27
CA ILE A 46 -2.50 12.06 -5.11
C ILE A 46 -2.22 13.50 -4.64
N ALA A 47 -2.88 14.48 -5.24
CA ALA A 47 -2.71 15.88 -4.86
C ALA A 47 -3.15 16.12 -3.41
N GLU A 48 -4.28 15.55 -3.01
CA GLU A 48 -4.83 15.64 -1.66
C GLU A 48 -3.86 15.06 -0.62
N VAL A 49 -3.41 13.82 -0.84
CA VAL A 49 -2.51 13.12 0.09
C VAL A 49 -1.12 13.79 0.16
N ASN A 50 -0.62 14.34 -0.94
CA ASN A 50 0.63 15.11 -0.94
C ASN A 50 0.50 16.47 -0.24
N ALA A 51 -0.68 17.07 -0.26
CA ALA A 51 -0.96 18.31 0.46
C ALA A 51 -1.11 18.11 1.97
N TYR A 52 -1.39 16.88 2.43
CA TYR A 52 -1.56 16.57 3.85
C TYR A 52 -0.27 16.85 4.65
N LYS A 53 -0.41 17.65 5.71
CA LYS A 53 0.69 18.06 6.62
C LYS A 53 0.41 17.67 8.06
N GLY A 54 -0.66 16.92 8.29
CA GLY A 54 -1.00 16.43 9.63
C GLY A 54 0.00 15.37 10.12
N PRO A 55 -0.01 15.09 11.43
CA PRO A 55 0.93 14.16 12.06
C PRO A 55 0.59 12.68 11.83
N ASP A 56 -0.65 12.36 11.49
CA ASP A 56 -1.10 10.97 11.35
C ASP A 56 -0.82 10.43 9.94
N VAL A 57 0.43 10.04 9.73
CA VAL A 57 0.90 9.47 8.46
C VAL A 57 0.18 8.17 8.12
N LEU A 58 -0.10 7.34 9.14
CA LEU A 58 -0.75 6.05 8.91
C LEU A 58 -2.20 6.22 8.46
N LYS A 59 -2.94 7.16 9.08
CA LYS A 59 -4.32 7.48 8.69
C LYS A 59 -4.40 8.04 7.26
N ALA A 60 -3.48 8.92 6.90
CA ALA A 60 -3.41 9.44 5.53
C ALA A 60 -3.04 8.34 4.51
N GLY A 61 -2.17 7.41 4.89
CA GLY A 61 -1.86 6.23 4.10
C GLY A 61 -3.05 5.28 3.96
N ALA A 62 -3.83 5.09 5.04
CA ALA A 62 -5.06 4.32 5.02
C ALA A 62 -6.10 4.92 4.06
N TYR A 63 -6.32 6.22 4.16
CA TYR A 63 -7.21 6.95 3.26
C TYR A 63 -6.77 6.80 1.80
N PHE A 64 -5.48 7.06 1.53
CA PHE A 64 -4.92 6.88 0.19
C PHE A 64 -5.22 5.50 -0.39
N HIS A 65 -4.91 4.46 0.37
CA HIS A 65 -5.05 3.09 -0.11
C HIS A 65 -6.51 2.67 -0.30
N ALA A 66 -7.38 2.97 0.68
CA ALA A 66 -8.80 2.65 0.59
C ALA A 66 -9.46 3.38 -0.60
N ARG A 67 -9.18 4.67 -0.77
CA ARG A 67 -9.69 5.44 -1.90
C ARG A 67 -9.14 4.95 -3.25
N PHE A 68 -7.87 4.56 -3.32
CA PHE A 68 -7.26 3.99 -4.52
C PHE A 68 -7.93 2.67 -4.94
N GLU A 69 -8.16 1.76 -3.98
CA GLU A 69 -8.88 0.51 -4.24
C GLU A 69 -10.33 0.77 -4.66
N HIS A 70 -10.99 1.75 -4.04
CA HIS A 70 -12.34 2.18 -4.40
C HIS A 70 -12.43 2.76 -5.83
N ILE A 71 -11.47 3.58 -6.26
CA ILE A 71 -11.39 4.08 -7.65
C ILE A 71 -11.18 2.94 -8.64
N HIS A 72 -10.41 1.93 -8.26
CA HIS A 72 -10.09 0.76 -9.08
C HIS A 72 -9.56 1.13 -10.48
N PRO A 73 -8.44 1.87 -10.57
CA PRO A 73 -8.07 2.58 -11.79
C PRO A 73 -7.58 1.68 -12.93
N PHE A 74 -7.15 0.45 -12.66
CA PHE A 74 -6.55 -0.45 -13.64
C PHE A 74 -7.44 -1.65 -13.93
N ALA A 75 -7.23 -2.29 -15.08
CA ALA A 75 -7.94 -3.52 -15.44
C ALA A 75 -7.52 -4.71 -14.55
N ASP A 76 -6.29 -4.73 -14.06
CA ASP A 76 -5.75 -5.74 -13.13
C ASP A 76 -4.64 -5.14 -12.27
N GLY A 77 -4.39 -5.77 -11.13
CA GLY A 77 -3.26 -5.44 -10.27
C GLY A 77 -3.47 -4.26 -9.33
N ASN A 78 -4.70 -3.73 -9.18
CA ASN A 78 -4.99 -2.61 -8.29
C ASN A 78 -4.46 -2.85 -6.88
N GLY A 79 -4.77 -3.98 -6.26
CA GLY A 79 -4.28 -4.31 -4.93
C GLY A 79 -2.75 -4.39 -4.80
N ARG A 80 -2.06 -4.88 -5.83
CA ARG A 80 -0.58 -4.91 -5.84
C ARG A 80 0.00 -3.49 -5.92
N VAL A 81 -0.51 -2.71 -6.85
CA VAL A 81 -0.10 -1.31 -7.05
C VAL A 81 -0.43 -0.48 -5.82
N GLY A 82 -1.65 -0.57 -5.31
CA GLY A 82 -2.11 0.17 -4.13
C GLY A 82 -1.23 -0.11 -2.90
N ARG A 83 -0.93 -1.38 -2.59
CA ARG A 83 -0.04 -1.74 -1.47
C ARG A 83 1.41 -1.28 -1.69
N THR A 84 1.91 -1.33 -2.92
CA THR A 84 3.26 -0.81 -3.22
C THR A 84 3.33 0.70 -3.00
N LEU A 85 2.33 1.43 -3.48
CA LEU A 85 2.26 2.88 -3.31
C LEU A 85 2.02 3.28 -1.84
N LEU A 86 1.20 2.53 -1.10
CA LEU A 86 1.03 2.72 0.34
C LEU A 86 2.38 2.59 1.08
N ASN A 87 3.12 1.51 0.83
CA ASN A 87 4.42 1.31 1.46
C ASN A 87 5.44 2.39 1.06
N TYR A 88 5.44 2.81 -0.18
CA TYR A 88 6.27 3.93 -0.63
C TYR A 88 5.88 5.23 0.09
N TYR A 89 4.59 5.52 0.21
CA TYR A 89 4.08 6.68 0.96
C TYR A 89 4.56 6.67 2.41
N LEU A 90 4.43 5.54 3.09
CA LEU A 90 4.86 5.37 4.49
C LEU A 90 6.36 5.59 4.64
N MET A 91 7.18 4.89 3.84
CA MET A 91 8.65 4.97 3.90
C MET A 91 9.20 6.38 3.62
N THR A 92 8.59 7.14 2.71
CA THR A 92 9.02 8.53 2.42
C THR A 92 8.68 9.51 3.53
N ARG A 93 7.94 9.06 4.54
CA ARG A 93 7.57 9.84 5.73
C ARG A 93 8.15 9.26 7.03
N ASP A 94 9.23 8.50 6.88
CA ASP A 94 9.92 7.84 8.01
C ASP A 94 9.02 6.91 8.82
N HIS A 95 7.97 6.38 8.17
CA HIS A 95 7.07 5.40 8.75
C HIS A 95 7.39 4.00 8.22
N PRO A 96 7.38 2.97 9.07
CA PRO A 96 7.69 1.61 8.65
C PRO A 96 6.69 1.07 7.60
N PRO A 97 7.18 0.32 6.59
CA PRO A 97 6.30 -0.39 5.67
C PRO A 97 5.62 -1.57 6.36
N LEU A 98 4.57 -2.07 5.73
CA LEU A 98 3.81 -3.23 6.21
C LEU A 98 3.67 -4.30 5.13
N ILE A 99 3.41 -5.52 5.57
CA ILE A 99 3.08 -6.66 4.71
C ILE A 99 1.70 -7.17 5.11
N VAL A 100 0.81 -7.31 4.14
CA VAL A 100 -0.48 -8.01 4.31
C VAL A 100 -0.25 -9.48 4.02
N HIS A 101 -0.30 -10.32 5.04
CA HIS A 101 -0.13 -11.76 4.92
C HIS A 101 -1.40 -12.47 4.45
N GLU A 102 -1.26 -13.71 3.97
CA GLU A 102 -2.38 -14.50 3.44
C GLU A 102 -3.51 -14.67 4.45
N GLU A 103 -3.14 -14.96 5.70
CA GLU A 103 -4.05 -15.14 6.82
C GLU A 103 -4.84 -13.87 7.20
N GLU A 104 -4.35 -12.69 6.81
CA GLU A 104 -4.94 -11.38 7.11
C GLU A 104 -5.87 -10.88 5.99
N LYS A 105 -5.88 -11.54 4.83
CA LYS A 105 -6.65 -11.10 3.66
C LYS A 105 -8.14 -10.90 3.94
N ARG A 106 -8.73 -11.77 4.74
CA ARG A 106 -10.15 -11.67 5.10
C ARG A 106 -10.45 -10.37 5.85
N GLU A 107 -9.61 -10.02 6.83
CA GLU A 107 -9.72 -8.80 7.62
C GLU A 107 -9.45 -7.57 6.75
N TYR A 108 -8.42 -7.64 5.92
CA TYR A 108 -8.06 -6.60 4.96
C TYR A 108 -9.20 -6.26 4.01
N TYR A 109 -9.79 -7.25 3.35
CA TYR A 109 -10.91 -6.99 2.42
C TYR A 109 -12.18 -6.57 3.15
N GLY A 110 -12.45 -7.10 4.35
CA GLY A 110 -13.57 -6.66 5.17
C GLY A 110 -13.48 -5.19 5.57
N ALA A 111 -12.28 -4.71 5.90
CA ALA A 111 -12.05 -3.32 6.25
C ALA A 111 -12.17 -2.39 5.02
N LEU A 112 -11.68 -2.82 3.84
CA LEU A 112 -11.87 -2.08 2.60
C LEU A 112 -13.35 -2.02 2.18
N GLN A 113 -14.09 -3.11 2.36
CA GLN A 113 -15.53 -3.15 2.06
C GLN A 113 -16.32 -2.14 2.91
N LYS A 114 -15.95 -1.96 4.18
CA LYS A 114 -16.56 -0.93 5.02
C LYS A 114 -16.35 0.49 4.49
N TYR A 115 -15.18 0.75 3.92
CA TYR A 115 -14.94 2.01 3.26
C TYR A 115 -15.76 2.16 1.96
N ASP A 116 -15.87 1.11 1.17
CA ASP A 116 -16.63 1.13 -0.09
C ASP A 116 -18.13 1.33 0.13
N GLU A 117 -18.70 0.75 1.18
CA GLU A 117 -20.14 0.78 1.46
C GLU A 117 -20.58 2.00 2.27
N ASP A 118 -19.80 2.37 3.29
CA ASP A 118 -20.20 3.31 4.33
C ASP A 118 -19.25 4.52 4.46
N GLU A 119 -18.17 4.58 3.67
CA GLU A 119 -17.05 5.52 3.80
C GLU A 119 -16.38 5.49 5.20
N GLU A 120 -16.50 4.36 5.91
CA GLU A 120 -15.88 4.16 7.22
C GLU A 120 -14.39 3.80 7.07
N LEU A 121 -13.50 4.74 7.37
CA LEU A 121 -12.06 4.55 7.26
C LEU A 121 -11.45 3.89 8.50
N GLU A 122 -12.03 4.04 9.68
CA GLU A 122 -11.43 3.61 10.94
C GLU A 122 -11.13 2.11 11.01
N PRO A 123 -11.99 1.18 10.53
CA PRO A 123 -11.65 -0.25 10.48
C PRO A 123 -10.37 -0.54 9.70
N PHE A 124 -10.13 0.20 8.61
CA PHE A 124 -8.92 0.04 7.82
C PHE A 124 -7.70 0.67 8.49
N CYS A 125 -7.85 1.77 9.22
CA CYS A 125 -6.79 2.34 10.05
C CYS A 125 -6.34 1.36 11.14
N GLU A 126 -7.27 0.71 11.82
CA GLU A 126 -6.98 -0.30 12.85
C GLU A 126 -6.26 -1.52 12.24
N PHE A 127 -6.75 -2.01 11.09
CA PHE A 127 -6.08 -3.07 10.37
C PHE A 127 -4.62 -2.72 10.04
N LEU A 128 -4.36 -1.53 9.50
CA LEU A 128 -2.99 -1.10 9.16
C LEU A 128 -2.07 -0.99 10.38
N LYS A 129 -2.57 -0.49 11.51
CA LYS A 129 -1.81 -0.45 12.78
C LYS A 129 -1.36 -1.85 13.18
N ASN A 130 -2.29 -2.80 13.19
CA ASN A 130 -2.00 -4.19 13.52
C ASN A 130 -1.03 -4.84 12.52
N ALA A 131 -1.18 -4.56 11.23
CA ALA A 131 -0.30 -5.10 10.19
C ALA A 131 1.14 -4.56 10.29
N VAL A 132 1.32 -3.28 10.65
CA VAL A 132 2.65 -2.70 10.93
C VAL A 132 3.28 -3.40 12.13
N GLU A 133 2.57 -3.50 13.25
CA GLU A 133 3.08 -4.13 14.47
C GLU A 133 3.51 -5.59 14.21
N LYS A 134 2.68 -6.38 13.54
CA LYS A 134 2.98 -7.78 13.21
C LYS A 134 4.17 -7.91 12.25
N THR A 135 4.25 -7.05 11.24
CA THR A 135 5.37 -7.04 10.28
C THR A 135 6.69 -6.85 11.00
N TRP A 136 6.75 -5.90 11.94
CA TRP A 136 7.98 -5.57 12.66
C TRP A 136 8.30 -6.56 13.76
N ALA A 137 7.31 -7.13 14.44
CA ALA A 137 7.53 -8.22 15.39
C ALA A 137 8.12 -9.46 14.70
N ARG A 138 7.63 -9.80 13.49
CA ARG A 138 8.18 -10.91 12.70
C ARG A 138 9.59 -10.62 12.19
N ALA A 139 9.87 -9.40 11.72
CA ALA A 139 11.20 -9.00 11.28
C ALA A 139 12.23 -9.08 12.41
N ALA A 140 11.90 -8.58 13.60
CA ALA A 140 12.75 -8.66 14.78
C ALA A 140 13.06 -10.11 15.19
N ALA A 141 12.06 -10.99 15.19
CA ALA A 141 12.23 -12.41 15.50
C ALA A 141 13.14 -13.12 14.48
N THR A 142 13.05 -12.74 13.19
CA THR A 142 13.92 -13.30 12.13
C THR A 142 15.36 -12.83 12.29
N GLU A 143 15.60 -11.57 12.59
CA GLU A 143 16.96 -11.05 12.85
C GLU A 143 17.65 -11.71 14.04
N GLU A 144 16.89 -12.00 15.11
CA GLU A 144 17.43 -12.74 16.26
C GLU A 144 17.79 -14.20 15.91
N GLY A 145 17.00 -14.85 15.05
CA GLY A 145 17.26 -16.18 14.53
C GLY A 145 18.50 -16.23 13.61
N GLU A 146 18.61 -15.29 12.69
CA GLU A 146 19.73 -15.22 11.74
C GLU A 146 21.06 -14.85 12.39
N LYS A 147 21.08 -14.08 13.47
CA LYS A 147 22.31 -13.76 14.21
C LYS A 147 23.05 -15.00 14.73
N LYS A 148 22.37 -16.13 14.91
CA LYS A 148 22.97 -17.38 15.37
C LYS A 148 23.68 -18.18 14.28
N GLU A 149 23.37 -17.96 13.00
CA GLU A 149 23.88 -18.78 11.89
C GLU A 149 24.65 -18.02 10.80
N ARG A 150 24.78 -16.70 10.91
CA ARG A 150 25.43 -15.92 9.86
C ARG A 150 26.93 -16.19 9.80
N LYS A 151 27.34 -16.99 8.81
CA LYS A 151 28.77 -17.16 8.47
C LYS A 151 29.35 -15.78 8.08
N ARG A 152 30.54 -15.51 8.53
CA ARG A 152 31.30 -14.29 8.18
C ARG A 152 31.99 -14.50 6.83
N LEU A 153 32.29 -13.44 6.11
CA LEU A 153 32.98 -13.50 4.82
C LEU A 153 34.28 -14.35 4.89
N LYS A 154 35.03 -14.25 5.99
CA LYS A 154 36.21 -15.06 6.23
C LYS A 154 35.98 -16.58 6.19
N ASP A 155 34.79 -17.03 6.61
CA ASP A 155 34.42 -18.45 6.64
C ASP A 155 34.24 -19.04 5.22
N PHE A 156 34.17 -18.17 4.21
CA PHE A 156 34.07 -18.50 2.79
C PHE A 156 35.40 -18.33 2.03
N THR A 157 36.38 -17.57 2.60
CA THR A 157 37.64 -17.24 1.93
C THR A 157 38.79 -18.09 2.43
N GLU A 158 38.66 -18.81 3.54
CA GLU A 158 39.70 -19.67 4.11
C GLU A 158 39.67 -21.15 3.63
N GLN A 159 38.81 -21.46 2.62
CA GLN A 159 38.73 -22.81 2.02
C GLN A 159 39.38 -22.91 0.62
N GLY A 160 40.37 -22.07 0.37
CA GLY A 160 41.17 -22.07 -0.86
C GLY A 160 42.62 -22.47 -0.62
#